data_143fe399b0d339f5796be96e41e7fece
#
_entry.id   143fe399b0d339f5796be96e41e7fece
#
_cell.length_a   1.000
_cell.length_b   1.000
_cell.length_c   1.000
_cell.angle_alpha   90.00
_cell.angle_beta   90.00
_cell.angle_gamma   90.00
#
_symmetry.space_group_name_H-M   'P 1'
#
loop_
_entity.id
_entity.type
_entity.pdbx_description
1 polymer ?
#
loop_
_entity_poly.entity_id
_entity_poly.type
_entity_poly.pdbx_seq_one_letter_code
_entity_poly.pdbx_strand_id
1 'polypeptide(L)'
;MKYTKQDIIRMADEEDVEFIRLQFTDMFGTLKNVAITRSQLEKALNNQCMFDGSSIEGFVRIEESDMYLYPDLDTFTIFPWRPQQGKVARIICDVYCADGTPFEGDPRYVLRKEITRAAKMGYTFDVGPECEFFLFHTDDNGQPTTVSHEKAGYFDLGPVDLGENARRDMVLTLEDMGFEIEASHHEVAPAQHEIDFRYDEALATADKIMTFKLAVKTIAKRHGLFASFMPKPKYGINGSGMHINMSLSQNGKNIFDDPSGELGLSKEAYYFIGGIMKHMKGMSAITNPLVNSYKRLVPGYEAPIYIAWSATNRSPLIRIPASRGAGTRLELRCPDPAANPYLALAVCLAAGLDGIENKIMPPEEVKENVFEMRLSRKVEKGIESLPGDLMEAIEEFEHDDYIKGVLGPHITEKYAEAKKAEWADYRAQVTQWEIDEYLYKI
;
A
#
# COMPACT_ATOMS: atom_id res chain seq x y z
N MET A 1 -8.22 15.21 -17.14
CA MET A 1 -7.56 16.30 -16.35
C MET A 1 -8.64 17.24 -15.85
N LYS A 2 -8.72 17.41 -14.55
CA LYS A 2 -9.68 18.30 -13.86
C LYS A 2 -9.20 19.76 -13.93
N TYR A 3 -7.89 19.99 -13.90
CA TYR A 3 -7.26 21.31 -13.85
C TYR A 3 -6.32 21.54 -15.03
N THR A 4 -6.28 22.80 -15.51
CA THR A 4 -5.28 23.30 -16.46
C THR A 4 -4.09 23.92 -15.70
N LYS A 5 -2.99 24.20 -16.39
CA LYS A 5 -1.84 24.92 -15.81
C LYS A 5 -2.24 26.27 -15.25
N GLN A 6 -3.13 27.00 -15.97
CA GLN A 6 -3.66 28.28 -15.53
C GLN A 6 -4.50 28.16 -14.26
N ASP A 7 -5.26 27.09 -14.12
CA ASP A 7 -6.02 26.86 -12.89
C ASP A 7 -5.09 26.68 -11.69
N ILE A 8 -4.00 25.90 -11.84
CA ILE A 8 -3.02 25.69 -10.76
C ILE A 8 -2.36 27.02 -10.37
N ILE A 9 -1.96 27.84 -11.36
CA ILE A 9 -1.36 29.16 -11.13
C ILE A 9 -2.35 30.06 -10.36
N ARG A 10 -3.59 30.16 -10.83
CA ARG A 10 -4.64 30.93 -10.18
C ARG A 10 -4.91 30.47 -8.76
N MET A 11 -5.09 29.15 -8.54
CA MET A 11 -5.32 28.60 -7.21
C MET A 11 -4.16 28.86 -6.25
N ALA A 12 -2.93 28.78 -6.74
CA ALA A 12 -1.75 29.10 -5.94
C ALA A 12 -1.72 30.57 -5.51
N ASP A 13 -2.13 31.50 -6.40
CA ASP A 13 -2.19 32.94 -6.11
C ASP A 13 -3.35 33.28 -5.17
N GLU A 14 -4.55 32.76 -5.42
CA GLU A 14 -5.74 32.99 -4.60
C GLU A 14 -5.57 32.47 -3.16
N GLU A 15 -4.81 31.40 -2.99
CA GLU A 15 -4.59 30.72 -1.70
C GLU A 15 -3.28 31.14 -0.99
N ASP A 16 -2.57 32.13 -1.50
CA ASP A 16 -1.29 32.61 -0.93
C ASP A 16 -0.24 31.49 -0.76
N VAL A 17 -0.09 30.66 -1.79
CA VAL A 17 0.88 29.56 -1.79
C VAL A 17 2.27 30.08 -2.14
N GLU A 18 3.22 29.95 -1.21
CA GLU A 18 4.61 30.39 -1.38
C GLU A 18 5.56 29.23 -1.74
N PHE A 19 5.25 28.00 -1.32
CA PHE A 19 6.05 26.83 -1.58
C PHE A 19 5.22 25.70 -2.17
N ILE A 20 5.76 25.01 -3.16
CA ILE A 20 5.15 23.84 -3.77
C ILE A 20 6.11 22.66 -3.64
N ARG A 21 5.61 21.55 -3.11
CA ARG A 21 6.34 20.29 -3.04
C ARG A 21 5.99 19.43 -4.24
N LEU A 22 6.95 19.23 -5.14
CA LEU A 22 6.86 18.27 -6.21
C LEU A 22 7.20 16.90 -5.63
N GLN A 23 6.18 16.07 -5.43
CA GLN A 23 6.29 14.78 -4.75
C GLN A 23 6.36 13.64 -5.75
N PHE A 24 7.19 12.64 -5.46
CA PHE A 24 7.25 11.37 -6.17
C PHE A 24 7.61 10.25 -5.19
N THR A 25 7.47 9.01 -5.59
CA THR A 25 7.71 7.85 -4.72
C THR A 25 8.79 6.98 -5.36
N ASP A 26 9.80 6.57 -4.57
CA ASP A 26 10.79 5.62 -5.04
C ASP A 26 10.23 4.18 -5.09
N MET A 27 10.99 3.23 -5.66
CA MET A 27 10.52 1.85 -5.81
C MET A 27 10.27 1.12 -4.49
N PHE A 28 10.83 1.60 -3.38
CA PHE A 28 10.62 1.03 -2.04
C PHE A 28 9.44 1.66 -1.30
N GLY A 29 8.69 2.56 -1.94
CA GLY A 29 7.53 3.21 -1.33
C GLY A 29 7.86 4.41 -0.45
N THR A 30 9.09 4.96 -0.53
CA THR A 30 9.46 6.17 0.20
C THR A 30 9.04 7.40 -0.57
N LEU A 31 8.26 8.27 0.07
CA LEU A 31 7.85 9.55 -0.50
C LEU A 31 9.03 10.53 -0.51
N LYS A 32 9.39 11.01 -1.69
CA LYS A 32 10.43 12.01 -1.95
C LYS A 32 9.80 13.32 -2.42
N ASN A 33 10.54 14.42 -2.34
CA ASN A 33 10.09 15.68 -2.93
C ASN A 33 11.24 16.63 -3.28
N VAL A 34 10.96 17.48 -4.27
CA VAL A 34 11.72 18.70 -4.52
C VAL A 34 10.80 19.88 -4.17
N ALA A 35 11.28 20.80 -3.31
CA ALA A 35 10.52 21.99 -2.96
C ALA A 35 10.93 23.15 -3.89
N ILE A 36 9.93 23.82 -4.45
CA ILE A 36 10.11 25.03 -5.27
C ILE A 36 9.32 26.19 -4.66
N THR A 37 9.77 27.41 -4.95
CA THR A 37 9.00 28.62 -4.64
C THR A 37 7.92 28.87 -5.68
N ARG A 38 6.92 29.70 -5.33
CA ARG A 38 5.83 30.10 -6.26
C ARG A 38 6.38 30.63 -7.59
N SER A 39 7.50 31.38 -7.57
CA SER A 39 8.13 31.93 -8.78
C SER A 39 8.65 30.88 -9.78
N GLN A 40 8.86 29.63 -9.34
CA GLN A 40 9.32 28.52 -10.18
C GLN A 40 8.16 27.62 -10.66
N LEU A 41 6.92 27.91 -10.25
CA LEU A 41 5.78 27.04 -10.54
C LEU A 41 5.56 26.88 -12.06
N GLU A 42 5.62 27.94 -12.84
CA GLU A 42 5.41 27.87 -14.30
C GLU A 42 6.45 26.98 -14.98
N LYS A 43 7.72 27.06 -14.54
CA LYS A 43 8.79 26.20 -15.02
C LYS A 43 8.48 24.73 -14.73
N ALA A 44 8.05 24.42 -13.50
CA ALA A 44 7.67 23.07 -13.10
C ALA A 44 6.46 22.53 -13.90
N LEU A 45 5.42 23.36 -14.09
CA LEU A 45 4.24 23.02 -14.89
C LEU A 45 4.57 22.78 -16.37
N ASN A 46 5.70 23.28 -16.85
CA ASN A 46 6.23 23.02 -18.19
C ASN A 46 7.21 21.83 -18.24
N ASN A 47 7.23 20.96 -17.21
CA ASN A 47 8.06 19.77 -17.12
C ASN A 47 9.57 20.08 -17.17
N GLN A 48 9.99 21.22 -16.63
CA GLN A 48 11.38 21.68 -16.67
C GLN A 48 12.06 21.62 -15.31
N CYS A 49 11.47 20.89 -14.35
CA CYS A 49 12.08 20.64 -13.05
C CYS A 49 12.96 19.39 -13.11
N MET A 50 14.26 19.61 -13.25
CA MET A 50 15.27 18.56 -13.25
C MET A 50 15.74 18.26 -11.83
N PHE A 51 16.10 17.01 -11.56
CA PHE A 51 16.74 16.57 -10.33
C PHE A 51 17.76 15.46 -10.60
N ASP A 52 18.68 15.26 -9.67
CA ASP A 52 19.65 14.17 -9.72
C ASP A 52 19.05 12.90 -9.14
N GLY A 53 18.77 11.93 -10.02
CA GLY A 53 18.24 10.61 -9.65
C GLY A 53 19.29 9.63 -9.10
N SER A 54 20.60 9.90 -9.28
CA SER A 54 21.68 8.97 -8.89
C SER A 54 21.81 8.79 -7.38
N SER A 55 21.33 9.74 -6.60
CA SER A 55 21.30 9.67 -5.13
C SER A 55 20.03 8.98 -4.56
N ILE A 56 19.17 8.48 -5.43
CA ILE A 56 17.95 7.76 -5.02
C ILE A 56 18.17 6.27 -5.26
N GLU A 57 18.08 5.49 -4.18
CA GLU A 57 18.28 4.05 -4.24
C GLU A 57 17.36 3.40 -5.28
N GLY A 58 17.96 2.56 -6.13
CA GLY A 58 17.24 1.84 -7.16
C GLY A 58 16.86 2.67 -8.41
N PHE A 59 17.23 3.97 -8.50
CA PHE A 59 16.90 4.76 -9.69
C PHE A 59 17.92 4.54 -10.81
N VAL A 60 18.90 5.42 -10.94
CA VAL A 60 19.82 5.44 -12.10
C VAL A 60 21.28 5.50 -11.66
N ARG A 61 22.19 5.31 -12.62
CA ARG A 61 23.62 5.48 -12.41
C ARG A 61 24.00 6.97 -12.49
N ILE A 62 25.20 7.33 -11.98
CA ILE A 62 25.73 8.69 -12.01
C ILE A 62 25.79 9.26 -13.44
N GLU A 63 26.10 8.42 -14.42
CA GLU A 63 26.21 8.82 -15.84
C GLU A 63 24.86 9.17 -16.50
N GLU A 64 23.73 8.77 -15.87
CA GLU A 64 22.38 8.98 -16.37
C GLU A 64 21.51 9.69 -15.33
N SER A 65 22.12 10.58 -14.52
CA SER A 65 21.49 11.13 -13.30
C SER A 65 20.39 12.15 -13.55
N ASP A 66 20.41 12.84 -14.70
CA ASP A 66 19.47 13.93 -14.98
C ASP A 66 18.06 13.39 -15.26
N MET A 67 17.16 13.62 -14.33
CA MET A 67 15.75 13.20 -14.40
C MET A 67 14.82 14.40 -14.26
N TYR A 68 13.58 14.25 -14.73
CA TYR A 68 12.59 15.32 -14.74
C TYR A 68 11.32 14.92 -14.02
N LEU A 69 10.73 15.88 -13.30
CA LEU A 69 9.43 15.72 -12.65
C LEU A 69 8.32 16.30 -13.54
N TYR A 70 7.36 15.46 -13.86
CA TYR A 70 6.18 15.82 -14.65
C TYR A 70 4.97 15.90 -13.75
N PRO A 71 4.51 17.11 -13.36
CA PRO A 71 3.44 17.30 -12.40
C PRO A 71 2.08 16.78 -12.93
N ASP A 72 1.40 15.97 -12.14
CA ASP A 72 0.00 15.61 -12.34
C ASP A 72 -0.90 16.68 -11.69
N LEU A 73 -1.48 17.53 -12.53
CA LEU A 73 -2.21 18.73 -12.10
C LEU A 73 -3.43 18.41 -11.23
N ASP A 74 -4.05 17.25 -11.45
CA ASP A 74 -5.24 16.82 -10.70
C ASP A 74 -4.92 16.48 -9.23
N THR A 75 -3.64 16.41 -8.89
CA THR A 75 -3.15 16.10 -7.54
C THR A 75 -2.78 17.33 -6.72
N PHE A 76 -2.92 18.55 -7.25
CA PHE A 76 -2.63 19.78 -6.51
C PHE A 76 -3.46 19.84 -5.22
N THR A 77 -2.78 20.01 -4.08
CA THR A 77 -3.43 20.05 -2.77
C THR A 77 -2.63 20.94 -1.81
N ILE A 78 -3.31 21.80 -1.05
CA ILE A 78 -2.72 22.62 -0.01
C ILE A 78 -2.63 21.81 1.28
N PHE A 79 -1.51 21.90 2.00
CA PHE A 79 -1.33 21.23 3.28
C PHE A 79 -2.01 21.97 4.43
N PRO A 80 -3.08 21.44 5.06
CA PRO A 80 -3.81 22.12 6.13
C PRO A 80 -2.98 22.36 7.40
N TRP A 81 -1.94 21.55 7.61
CA TRP A 81 -1.06 21.64 8.79
C TRP A 81 0.05 22.68 8.66
N ARG A 82 0.12 23.43 7.57
CA ARG A 82 1.11 24.50 7.37
C ARG A 82 0.54 25.88 7.76
N PRO A 83 1.40 26.90 7.92
CA PRO A 83 0.94 28.24 8.25
C PRO A 83 -0.15 28.74 7.30
N GLN A 84 -1.08 29.53 7.82
CA GLN A 84 -2.12 30.17 7.01
C GLN A 84 -1.58 31.27 6.08
N GLN A 85 -0.44 31.83 6.41
CA GLN A 85 0.29 32.80 5.63
C GLN A 85 1.53 32.14 5.02
N GLY A 86 1.75 32.29 3.72
CA GLY A 86 2.81 31.59 3.00
C GLY A 86 2.55 30.09 2.96
N LYS A 87 1.37 29.69 2.50
CA LYS A 87 0.92 28.30 2.47
C LYS A 87 1.84 27.41 1.64
N VAL A 88 1.79 26.11 1.94
CA VAL A 88 2.53 25.07 1.22
C VAL A 88 1.55 24.17 0.51
N ALA A 89 1.71 23.99 -0.79
CA ALA A 89 0.99 23.01 -1.59
C ALA A 89 1.89 21.84 -2.00
N ARG A 90 1.30 20.80 -2.52
CA ARG A 90 2.01 19.70 -3.20
C ARG A 90 1.40 19.41 -4.55
N ILE A 91 2.20 18.85 -5.46
CA ILE A 91 1.76 18.21 -6.70
C ILE A 91 2.51 16.87 -6.78
N ILE A 92 1.80 15.78 -7.05
CA ILE A 92 2.44 14.48 -7.31
C ILE A 92 2.94 14.50 -8.74
N CYS A 93 4.15 13.96 -8.95
CA CYS A 93 4.82 13.95 -10.23
C CYS A 93 5.10 12.52 -10.68
N ASP A 94 5.01 12.30 -11.98
CA ASP A 94 5.63 11.16 -12.66
C ASP A 94 7.11 11.49 -12.94
N VAL A 95 7.96 10.47 -13.00
CA VAL A 95 9.40 10.62 -13.25
C VAL A 95 9.71 10.28 -14.70
N TYR A 96 10.49 11.15 -15.35
CA TYR A 96 10.89 11.04 -16.75
C TYR A 96 12.40 11.11 -16.93
N CYS A 97 12.91 10.41 -17.94
CA CYS A 97 14.30 10.51 -18.37
C CYS A 97 14.56 11.81 -19.13
N ALA A 98 15.85 12.15 -19.34
CA ALA A 98 16.25 13.35 -20.04
C ALA A 98 15.80 13.42 -21.51
N ASP A 99 15.57 12.26 -22.14
CA ASP A 99 15.05 12.15 -23.50
C ASP A 99 13.53 12.34 -23.62
N GLY A 100 12.84 12.55 -22.49
CA GLY A 100 11.39 12.74 -22.42
C GLY A 100 10.59 11.43 -22.40
N THR A 101 11.24 10.28 -22.22
CA THR A 101 10.55 9.01 -22.00
C THR A 101 10.21 8.81 -20.52
N PRO A 102 9.08 8.14 -20.17
CA PRO A 102 8.81 7.77 -18.80
C PRO A 102 9.93 6.90 -18.22
N PHE A 103 10.30 7.14 -16.97
CA PHE A 103 11.29 6.31 -16.29
C PHE A 103 10.67 4.96 -15.88
N GLU A 104 11.25 3.85 -16.35
CA GLU A 104 10.74 2.50 -16.05
C GLU A 104 10.84 2.10 -14.57
N GLY A 105 11.70 2.78 -13.80
CA GLY A 105 11.83 2.59 -12.35
C GLY A 105 10.82 3.39 -11.53
N ASP A 106 9.97 4.21 -12.16
CA ASP A 106 8.88 4.93 -11.48
C ASP A 106 7.71 3.98 -11.16
N PRO A 107 7.44 3.68 -9.86
CA PRO A 107 6.34 2.80 -9.50
C PRO A 107 4.97 3.32 -9.92
N ARG A 108 4.79 4.64 -9.96
CA ARG A 108 3.54 5.26 -10.41
C ARG A 108 3.31 5.01 -11.91
N TYR A 109 4.38 5.03 -12.71
CA TYR A 109 4.33 4.66 -14.12
C TYR A 109 3.97 3.18 -14.32
N VAL A 110 4.50 2.27 -13.50
CA VAL A 110 4.14 0.84 -13.57
C VAL A 110 2.64 0.66 -13.37
N LEU A 111 2.04 1.30 -12.36
CA LEU A 111 0.59 1.23 -12.15
C LEU A 111 -0.19 1.83 -13.33
N ARG A 112 0.26 2.96 -13.87
CA ARG A 112 -0.36 3.56 -15.08
C ARG A 112 -0.36 2.62 -16.29
N LYS A 113 0.70 1.84 -16.48
CA LYS A 113 0.76 0.83 -17.57
C LYS A 113 -0.35 -0.21 -17.41
N GLU A 114 -0.51 -0.76 -16.21
CA GLU A 114 -1.53 -1.78 -15.95
C GLU A 114 -2.96 -1.22 -16.00
N ILE A 115 -3.18 -0.01 -15.50
CA ILE A 115 -4.47 0.69 -15.67
C ILE A 115 -4.78 0.92 -17.15
N THR A 116 -3.78 1.29 -17.95
CA THR A 116 -3.95 1.45 -19.40
C THR A 116 -4.29 0.11 -20.08
N ARG A 117 -3.68 -0.99 -19.63
CA ARG A 117 -4.01 -2.34 -20.10
C ARG A 117 -5.46 -2.71 -19.75
N ALA A 118 -5.88 -2.50 -18.50
CA ALA A 118 -7.26 -2.72 -18.07
C ALA A 118 -8.26 -1.88 -18.90
N ALA A 119 -7.96 -0.62 -19.14
CA ALA A 119 -8.79 0.28 -19.94
C ALA A 119 -8.95 -0.20 -21.40
N LYS A 120 -7.90 -0.78 -22.02
CA LYS A 120 -7.99 -1.42 -23.35
C LYS A 120 -8.92 -2.63 -23.37
N MET A 121 -9.08 -3.30 -22.22
CA MET A 121 -10.04 -4.39 -22.04
C MET A 121 -11.45 -3.87 -21.68
N GLY A 122 -11.60 -2.56 -21.53
CA GLY A 122 -12.85 -1.91 -21.16
C GLY A 122 -13.11 -1.81 -19.65
N TYR A 123 -12.09 -2.05 -18.82
CA TYR A 123 -12.22 -2.07 -17.37
C TYR A 123 -11.62 -0.84 -16.68
N THR A 124 -12.28 -0.39 -15.64
CA THR A 124 -11.75 0.52 -14.61
C THR A 124 -11.46 -0.31 -13.36
N PHE A 125 -10.34 -0.08 -12.72
CA PHE A 125 -9.94 -0.75 -11.50
C PHE A 125 -10.20 0.14 -10.29
N ASP A 126 -11.14 -0.28 -9.44
CA ASP A 126 -11.59 0.43 -8.25
C ASP A 126 -10.99 -0.23 -7.01
N VAL A 127 -10.42 0.57 -6.10
CA VAL A 127 -9.67 0.10 -4.93
C VAL A 127 -10.04 0.88 -3.68
N GLY A 128 -10.34 0.17 -2.59
CA GLY A 128 -10.54 0.70 -1.24
C GLY A 128 -9.55 0.07 -0.26
N PRO A 129 -8.56 0.80 0.23
CA PRO A 129 -7.60 0.28 1.20
C PRO A 129 -8.11 0.44 2.63
N GLU A 130 -7.74 -0.51 3.50
CA GLU A 130 -7.84 -0.41 4.96
C GLU A 130 -6.40 -0.42 5.49
N CYS A 131 -5.92 0.73 5.98
CA CYS A 131 -4.51 0.91 6.32
C CYS A 131 -4.32 1.14 7.82
N GLU A 132 -3.91 0.09 8.53
CA GLU A 132 -3.67 0.10 9.96
C GLU A 132 -2.31 0.73 10.31
N PHE A 133 -2.23 1.30 11.52
CA PHE A 133 -1.00 1.91 12.03
C PHE A 133 -0.97 1.92 13.55
N PHE A 134 0.23 2.10 14.12
CA PHE A 134 0.43 2.25 15.56
C PHE A 134 0.78 3.68 15.94
N LEU A 135 0.33 4.13 17.12
CA LEU A 135 0.72 5.38 17.74
C LEU A 135 1.52 5.11 19.02
N PHE A 136 2.81 5.39 19.00
CA PHE A 136 3.71 5.18 20.12
C PHE A 136 4.20 6.49 20.71
N HIS A 137 4.68 6.43 21.95
CA HIS A 137 5.40 7.54 22.55
C HIS A 137 6.81 7.66 21.98
N THR A 138 7.34 8.87 22.00
CA THR A 138 8.76 9.12 21.79
C THR A 138 9.49 9.08 23.14
N ASP A 139 10.80 8.83 23.11
CA ASP A 139 11.64 9.00 24.30
C ASP A 139 11.92 10.48 24.60
N ASP A 140 12.68 10.76 25.69
CA ASP A 140 13.03 12.12 26.10
C ASP A 140 13.88 12.88 25.07
N ASN A 141 14.48 12.20 24.12
CA ASN A 141 15.24 12.77 23.00
C ASN A 141 14.40 12.91 21.72
N GLY A 142 13.10 12.59 21.78
CA GLY A 142 12.18 12.61 20.64
C GLY A 142 12.38 11.43 19.66
N GLN A 143 13.10 10.37 20.08
CA GLN A 143 13.27 9.18 19.24
C GLN A 143 12.03 8.28 19.32
N PRO A 144 11.68 7.59 18.23
CA PRO A 144 10.56 6.66 18.23
C PRO A 144 10.80 5.47 19.16
N THR A 145 9.74 5.06 19.87
CA THR A 145 9.75 3.85 20.70
C THR A 145 8.60 2.93 20.30
N THR A 146 8.51 1.76 20.93
CA THR A 146 7.33 0.87 20.87
C THR A 146 6.53 0.92 22.18
N VAL A 147 6.69 1.99 22.94
CA VAL A 147 6.00 2.17 24.22
C VAL A 147 4.65 2.82 24.01
N SER A 148 3.63 2.25 24.62
CA SER A 148 2.30 2.84 24.79
C SER A 148 1.83 2.57 26.21
N HIS A 149 1.11 3.53 26.78
CA HIS A 149 0.50 3.38 28.11
C HIS A 149 -0.98 2.93 28.04
N GLU A 150 -1.52 2.83 26.83
CA GLU A 150 -2.91 2.39 26.67
C GLU A 150 -3.01 0.86 26.68
N LYS A 151 -4.22 0.39 27.01
CA LYS A 151 -4.61 -1.02 27.01
C LYS A 151 -5.94 -1.23 26.27
N ALA A 152 -6.33 -0.27 25.43
CA ALA A 152 -7.51 -0.37 24.60
C ALA A 152 -7.40 -1.51 23.59
N GLY A 153 -8.54 -2.02 23.16
CA GLY A 153 -8.70 -3.04 22.14
C GLY A 153 -9.72 -2.64 21.08
N TYR A 154 -10.19 -3.59 20.31
CA TYR A 154 -11.07 -3.38 19.17
C TYR A 154 -12.34 -2.59 19.52
N PHE A 155 -12.53 -1.45 18.84
CA PHE A 155 -13.66 -0.52 19.03
C PHE A 155 -13.78 0.13 20.42
N ASP A 156 -12.75 0.05 21.25
CA ASP A 156 -12.72 0.83 22.48
C ASP A 156 -12.68 2.34 22.17
N LEU A 157 -13.14 3.11 23.16
CA LEU A 157 -13.28 4.58 23.06
C LEU A 157 -12.61 5.25 24.27
N GLY A 158 -12.52 6.57 24.26
CA GLY A 158 -12.03 7.32 25.43
C GLY A 158 -12.86 7.02 26.70
N PRO A 159 -12.25 6.95 27.89
CA PRO A 159 -10.87 7.36 28.17
C PRO A 159 -9.78 6.28 28.02
N VAL A 160 -10.10 5.06 27.58
CA VAL A 160 -9.10 3.99 27.46
C VAL A 160 -8.32 4.06 26.14
N ASP A 161 -8.95 4.53 25.07
CA ASP A 161 -8.28 4.89 23.81
C ASP A 161 -7.56 6.23 23.96
N LEU A 162 -6.25 6.20 24.17
CA LEU A 162 -5.44 7.41 24.34
C LEU A 162 -5.06 8.06 23.01
N GLY A 163 -5.25 7.37 21.89
CA GLY A 163 -4.99 7.88 20.54
C GLY A 163 -6.18 8.60 19.90
N GLU A 164 -7.38 8.58 20.52
CA GLU A 164 -8.62 9.10 19.95
C GLU A 164 -8.52 10.55 19.47
N ASN A 165 -7.92 11.46 20.25
CA ASN A 165 -7.77 12.85 19.86
C ASN A 165 -6.84 13.04 18.67
N ALA A 166 -5.72 12.31 18.62
CA ALA A 166 -4.81 12.35 17.47
C ALA A 166 -5.49 11.80 16.22
N ARG A 167 -6.19 10.68 16.34
CA ARG A 167 -6.95 10.05 15.26
C ARG A 167 -8.07 10.96 14.73
N ARG A 168 -8.81 11.65 15.62
CA ARG A 168 -9.80 12.66 15.25
C ARG A 168 -9.18 13.79 14.42
N ASP A 169 -8.06 14.35 14.85
CA ASP A 169 -7.39 15.43 14.12
C ASP A 169 -6.80 14.95 12.78
N MET A 170 -6.39 13.67 12.67
CA MET A 170 -6.01 13.05 11.41
C MET A 170 -7.20 12.99 10.45
N VAL A 171 -8.36 12.53 10.91
CA VAL A 171 -9.60 12.47 10.11
C VAL A 171 -9.95 13.85 9.55
N LEU A 172 -10.07 14.87 10.41
CA LEU A 172 -10.41 16.23 9.98
C LEU A 172 -9.39 16.80 8.98
N THR A 173 -8.11 16.53 9.21
CA THR A 173 -7.03 16.95 8.29
C THR A 173 -7.15 16.28 6.93
N LEU A 174 -7.48 14.98 6.89
CA LEU A 174 -7.68 14.23 5.65
C LEU A 174 -8.92 14.71 4.90
N GLU A 175 -10.02 15.01 5.61
CA GLU A 175 -11.22 15.60 5.00
C GLU A 175 -10.94 16.97 4.37
N ASP A 176 -10.14 17.83 5.04
CA ASP A 176 -9.67 19.11 4.49
C ASP A 176 -8.82 18.92 3.22
N MET A 177 -8.20 17.75 3.04
CA MET A 177 -7.44 17.38 1.85
C MET A 177 -8.30 16.65 0.79
N GLY A 178 -9.61 16.56 0.98
CA GLY A 178 -10.55 15.98 0.03
C GLY A 178 -10.72 14.47 0.12
N PHE A 179 -10.33 13.85 1.24
CA PHE A 179 -10.68 12.46 1.53
C PHE A 179 -12.14 12.38 1.98
N GLU A 180 -12.84 11.34 1.56
CA GLU A 180 -14.13 10.95 2.11
C GLU A 180 -13.88 9.82 3.13
N ILE A 181 -13.95 10.15 4.42
CA ILE A 181 -13.67 9.19 5.50
C ILE A 181 -14.93 8.39 5.79
N GLU A 182 -14.82 7.06 5.81
CA GLU A 182 -15.93 6.13 6.06
C GLU A 182 -15.95 5.64 7.51
N ALA A 183 -14.77 5.35 8.10
CA ALA A 183 -14.65 4.90 9.47
C ALA A 183 -13.32 5.32 10.11
N SER A 184 -13.30 5.35 11.43
CA SER A 184 -12.12 5.61 12.24
C SER A 184 -12.30 4.96 13.60
N HIS A 185 -11.44 4.03 13.97
CA HIS A 185 -11.57 3.25 15.20
C HIS A 185 -10.23 2.79 15.77
N HIS A 186 -10.27 2.36 17.03
CA HIS A 186 -9.19 1.62 17.67
C HIS A 186 -9.19 0.17 17.18
N GLU A 187 -8.01 -0.38 16.92
CA GLU A 187 -7.81 -1.75 16.48
C GLU A 187 -7.57 -2.73 17.64
N VAL A 188 -7.36 -4.02 17.32
CA VAL A 188 -7.26 -5.11 18.31
C VAL A 188 -6.04 -4.93 19.22
N ALA A 189 -4.89 -4.54 18.68
CA ALA A 189 -3.68 -4.38 19.48
C ALA A 189 -3.67 -3.04 20.23
N PRO A 190 -3.12 -2.97 21.46
CA PRO A 190 -2.88 -1.70 22.12
C PRO A 190 -2.10 -0.73 21.25
N ALA A 191 -2.51 0.54 21.20
CA ALA A 191 -1.94 1.60 20.36
C ALA A 191 -2.15 1.43 18.85
N GLN A 192 -2.97 0.49 18.40
CA GLN A 192 -3.27 0.27 16.99
C GLN A 192 -4.57 0.95 16.59
N HIS A 193 -4.54 1.59 15.43
CA HIS A 193 -5.63 2.40 14.89
C HIS A 193 -5.84 2.11 13.41
N GLU A 194 -7.06 2.39 12.95
CA GLU A 194 -7.45 2.33 11.54
C GLU A 194 -8.30 3.55 11.19
N ILE A 195 -8.09 4.06 9.98
CA ILE A 195 -8.92 5.10 9.37
C ILE A 195 -9.20 4.67 7.93
N ASP A 196 -10.45 4.39 7.66
CA ASP A 196 -10.93 3.96 6.35
C ASP A 196 -11.43 5.14 5.55
N PHE A 197 -11.03 5.22 4.30
CA PHE A 197 -11.52 6.20 3.37
C PHE A 197 -12.08 5.53 2.11
N ARG A 198 -13.06 6.19 1.52
CA ARG A 198 -13.79 5.69 0.38
C ARG A 198 -12.88 5.28 -0.76
N TYR A 199 -13.24 4.16 -1.41
CA TYR A 199 -12.59 3.66 -2.62
C TYR A 199 -12.56 4.70 -3.75
N ASP A 200 -11.59 4.58 -4.63
CA ASP A 200 -11.43 5.40 -5.83
C ASP A 200 -10.75 4.57 -6.92
N GLU A 201 -10.57 5.13 -8.11
CA GLU A 201 -9.73 4.52 -9.14
C GLU A 201 -8.30 4.29 -8.62
N ALA A 202 -7.68 3.21 -9.03
CA ALA A 202 -6.44 2.70 -8.44
C ALA A 202 -5.30 3.72 -8.34
N LEU A 203 -5.09 4.58 -9.34
CA LEU A 203 -4.02 5.58 -9.30
C LEU A 203 -4.29 6.64 -8.23
N ALA A 204 -5.52 7.15 -8.18
CA ALA A 204 -5.94 8.11 -7.16
C ALA A 204 -5.84 7.49 -5.75
N THR A 205 -6.22 6.22 -5.61
CA THR A 205 -6.10 5.49 -4.34
C THR A 205 -4.65 5.31 -3.90
N ALA A 206 -3.73 4.95 -4.81
CA ALA A 206 -2.30 4.86 -4.49
C ALA A 206 -1.73 6.22 -4.04
N ASP A 207 -2.07 7.31 -4.74
CA ASP A 207 -1.73 8.68 -4.38
C ASP A 207 -2.29 9.06 -2.99
N LYS A 208 -3.54 8.67 -2.71
CA LYS A 208 -4.19 8.85 -1.40
C LYS A 208 -3.49 8.09 -0.29
N ILE A 209 -3.08 6.83 -0.49
CA ILE A 209 -2.34 6.03 0.52
C ILE A 209 -1.03 6.74 0.89
N MET A 210 -0.26 7.24 -0.08
CA MET A 210 0.97 7.98 0.20
C MET A 210 0.70 9.28 0.98
N THR A 211 -0.35 10.00 0.61
CA THR A 211 -0.79 11.22 1.29
C THR A 211 -1.28 10.92 2.71
N PHE A 212 -2.06 9.87 2.89
CA PHE A 212 -2.54 9.36 4.18
C PHE A 212 -1.38 9.09 5.14
N LYS A 213 -0.37 8.33 4.71
CA LYS A 213 0.81 8.04 5.54
C LYS A 213 1.54 9.32 5.96
N LEU A 214 1.66 10.30 5.07
CA LEU A 214 2.27 11.60 5.36
C LEU A 214 1.45 12.38 6.40
N ALA A 215 0.13 12.48 6.21
CA ALA A 215 -0.78 13.19 7.10
C ALA A 215 -0.77 12.57 8.50
N VAL A 216 -0.96 11.26 8.60
CA VAL A 216 -0.97 10.51 9.87
C VAL A 216 0.32 10.73 10.65
N LYS A 217 1.50 10.58 10.03
CA LYS A 217 2.80 10.84 10.68
C LYS A 217 2.95 12.30 11.12
N THR A 218 2.49 13.23 10.30
CA THR A 218 2.58 14.67 10.60
C THR A 218 1.71 15.06 11.77
N ILE A 219 0.46 14.60 11.81
CA ILE A 219 -0.49 14.92 12.88
C ILE A 219 -0.10 14.18 14.17
N ALA A 220 0.31 12.92 14.11
CA ALA A 220 0.83 12.20 15.27
C ALA A 220 1.95 12.98 15.96
N LYS A 221 2.93 13.49 15.19
CA LYS A 221 4.02 14.31 15.73
C LYS A 221 3.53 15.58 16.44
N ARG A 222 2.44 16.19 15.99
CA ARG A 222 1.83 17.37 16.65
C ARG A 222 1.21 17.02 18.00
N HIS A 223 0.78 15.78 18.18
CA HIS A 223 0.27 15.24 19.44
C HIS A 223 1.37 14.64 20.34
N GLY A 224 2.66 14.81 19.99
CA GLY A 224 3.77 14.21 20.74
C GLY A 224 3.87 12.69 20.59
N LEU A 225 3.26 12.14 19.54
CA LEU A 225 3.25 10.72 19.22
C LEU A 225 4.06 10.41 17.97
N PHE A 226 4.46 9.16 17.83
CA PHE A 226 5.10 8.61 16.64
C PHE A 226 4.17 7.60 15.97
N ALA A 227 3.75 7.88 14.72
CA ALA A 227 2.97 6.96 13.94
C ALA A 227 3.88 5.98 13.18
N SER A 228 3.65 4.67 13.40
CA SER A 228 4.37 3.60 12.75
C SER A 228 3.47 2.78 11.83
N PHE A 229 3.90 2.60 10.60
CA PHE A 229 3.32 1.70 9.60
C PHE A 229 4.10 0.38 9.50
N MET A 230 4.85 0.05 10.52
CA MET A 230 5.61 -1.20 10.60
C MET A 230 4.65 -2.39 10.69
N PRO A 231 4.79 -3.45 9.87
CA PRO A 231 3.87 -4.59 9.85
C PRO A 231 3.73 -5.31 11.19
N LYS A 232 4.83 -5.44 11.93
CA LYS A 232 4.86 -6.08 13.27
C LYS A 232 5.81 -5.36 14.20
N PRO A 233 5.39 -4.26 14.84
CA PRO A 233 6.28 -3.46 15.68
C PRO A 233 6.59 -4.12 17.02
N LYS A 234 5.76 -5.07 17.48
CA LYS A 234 5.91 -5.69 18.80
C LYS A 234 5.54 -7.16 18.78
N TYR A 235 6.34 -7.98 19.48
CA TYR A 235 6.02 -9.40 19.71
C TYR A 235 4.79 -9.55 20.62
N GLY A 236 3.98 -10.58 20.36
CA GLY A 236 2.86 -10.95 21.23
C GLY A 236 1.56 -10.18 21.02
N ILE A 237 1.51 -9.22 20.09
CA ILE A 237 0.29 -8.48 19.72
C ILE A 237 0.01 -8.60 18.22
N ASN A 238 -1.18 -8.22 17.76
CA ASN A 238 -1.47 -8.16 16.32
C ASN A 238 -0.54 -7.18 15.60
N GLY A 239 -0.26 -7.44 14.33
CA GLY A 239 0.45 -6.52 13.44
C GLY A 239 -0.52 -5.70 12.60
N SER A 240 0.00 -4.74 11.82
CA SER A 240 -0.77 -3.90 10.92
C SER A 240 -0.89 -4.49 9.52
N GLY A 241 -2.11 -4.59 9.01
CA GLY A 241 -2.44 -4.90 7.64
C GLY A 241 -2.70 -3.65 6.81
N MET A 242 -2.64 -3.82 5.51
CA MET A 242 -3.22 -2.92 4.53
C MET A 242 -4.09 -3.77 3.62
N HIS A 243 -5.29 -4.07 4.08
CA HIS A 243 -6.23 -4.86 3.30
C HIS A 243 -6.63 -4.08 2.04
N ILE A 244 -6.67 -4.76 0.92
CA ILE A 244 -6.98 -4.14 -0.37
C ILE A 244 -8.32 -4.69 -0.87
N ASN A 245 -9.36 -3.87 -0.76
CA ASN A 245 -10.66 -4.14 -1.38
C ASN A 245 -10.57 -3.78 -2.86
N MET A 246 -10.96 -4.69 -3.75
CA MET A 246 -10.81 -4.54 -5.19
C MET A 246 -12.07 -4.92 -5.93
N SER A 247 -12.39 -4.16 -6.98
CA SER A 247 -13.39 -4.52 -7.98
C SER A 247 -13.01 -3.97 -9.35
N LEU A 248 -13.65 -4.50 -10.39
CA LEU A 248 -13.59 -3.92 -11.73
C LEU A 248 -14.95 -3.37 -12.10
N SER A 249 -14.95 -2.22 -12.76
CA SER A 249 -16.14 -1.65 -13.36
C SER A 249 -15.99 -1.51 -14.88
N GLN A 250 -17.12 -1.57 -15.58
CA GLN A 250 -17.22 -1.32 -17.02
C GLN A 250 -18.42 -0.43 -17.29
N ASN A 251 -18.21 0.70 -17.95
CA ASN A 251 -19.25 1.71 -18.19
C ASN A 251 -19.99 2.13 -16.90
N GLY A 252 -19.26 2.28 -15.80
CA GLY A 252 -19.78 2.68 -14.50
C GLY A 252 -20.56 1.58 -13.74
N LYS A 253 -20.56 0.34 -14.23
CA LYS A 253 -21.18 -0.81 -13.55
C LYS A 253 -20.13 -1.75 -13.04
N ASN A 254 -20.27 -2.19 -11.79
CA ASN A 254 -19.45 -3.22 -11.19
C ASN A 254 -19.65 -4.55 -11.92
N ILE A 255 -18.58 -5.10 -12.51
CA ILE A 255 -18.67 -6.34 -13.29
C ILE A 255 -18.46 -7.60 -12.44
N PHE A 256 -18.10 -7.45 -11.17
CA PHE A 256 -18.02 -8.59 -10.24
C PHE A 256 -19.39 -9.04 -9.74
N ASP A 257 -20.40 -8.17 -9.86
CA ASP A 257 -21.76 -8.45 -9.44
C ASP A 257 -22.53 -9.23 -10.50
N ASP A 258 -23.09 -10.38 -10.10
CA ASP A 258 -24.07 -11.14 -10.86
C ASP A 258 -25.09 -11.74 -9.90
N PRO A 259 -26.29 -11.13 -9.75
CA PRO A 259 -27.33 -11.64 -8.84
C PRO A 259 -27.78 -13.06 -9.15
N SER A 260 -27.53 -13.56 -10.36
CA SER A 260 -27.86 -14.94 -10.78
C SER A 260 -26.71 -15.93 -10.58
N GLY A 261 -25.50 -15.40 -10.34
CA GLY A 261 -24.29 -16.20 -10.11
C GLY A 261 -24.24 -16.81 -8.71
N GLU A 262 -23.43 -17.84 -8.55
CA GLU A 262 -23.14 -18.41 -7.23
C GLU A 262 -22.52 -17.32 -6.33
N LEU A 263 -22.97 -17.24 -5.07
CA LEU A 263 -22.60 -16.17 -4.12
C LEU A 263 -22.88 -14.74 -4.62
N GLY A 264 -23.68 -14.55 -5.69
CA GLY A 264 -23.92 -13.26 -6.31
C GLY A 264 -22.70 -12.71 -7.06
N LEU A 265 -21.80 -13.58 -7.50
CA LEU A 265 -20.56 -13.21 -8.20
C LEU A 265 -20.61 -13.61 -9.67
N SER A 266 -20.03 -12.75 -10.52
CA SER A 266 -19.81 -13.02 -11.94
C SER A 266 -18.66 -14.02 -12.16
N LYS A 267 -18.54 -14.54 -13.38
CA LYS A 267 -17.38 -15.35 -13.78
C LYS A 267 -16.09 -14.53 -13.77
N GLU A 268 -16.16 -13.26 -14.12
CA GLU A 268 -15.04 -12.32 -14.09
C GLU A 268 -14.49 -12.18 -12.67
N ALA A 269 -15.36 -12.11 -11.65
CA ALA A 269 -14.93 -12.08 -10.25
C ALA A 269 -14.18 -13.38 -9.89
N TYR A 270 -14.70 -14.55 -10.24
CA TYR A 270 -14.00 -15.82 -9.99
C TYR A 270 -12.67 -15.90 -10.73
N TYR A 271 -12.60 -15.48 -11.99
CA TYR A 271 -11.36 -15.47 -12.75
C TYR A 271 -10.33 -14.53 -12.13
N PHE A 272 -10.76 -13.36 -11.68
CA PHE A 272 -9.89 -12.40 -11.00
C PHE A 272 -9.31 -12.99 -9.69
N ILE A 273 -10.14 -13.64 -8.87
CA ILE A 273 -9.70 -14.38 -7.67
C ILE A 273 -8.68 -15.47 -8.06
N GLY A 274 -8.97 -16.26 -9.10
CA GLY A 274 -8.08 -17.30 -9.57
C GLY A 274 -6.72 -16.79 -10.01
N GLY A 275 -6.68 -15.64 -10.70
CA GLY A 275 -5.45 -14.97 -11.11
C GLY A 275 -4.62 -14.47 -9.92
N ILE A 276 -5.26 -13.82 -8.95
CA ILE A 276 -4.59 -13.41 -7.70
C ILE A 276 -3.99 -14.62 -6.98
N MET A 277 -4.76 -15.70 -6.81
CA MET A 277 -4.28 -16.89 -6.10
C MET A 277 -3.11 -17.57 -6.83
N LYS A 278 -3.14 -17.61 -8.16
CA LYS A 278 -2.06 -18.18 -9.00
C LYS A 278 -0.73 -17.48 -8.78
N HIS A 279 -0.72 -16.14 -8.74
CA HIS A 279 0.48 -15.32 -8.66
C HIS A 279 0.85 -14.90 -7.24
N MET A 280 0.10 -15.32 -6.22
CA MET A 280 0.22 -14.76 -4.89
C MET A 280 1.61 -14.93 -4.26
N LYS A 281 2.27 -16.06 -4.47
CA LYS A 281 3.63 -16.27 -3.97
C LYS A 281 4.63 -15.30 -4.62
N GLY A 282 4.56 -15.16 -5.96
CA GLY A 282 5.38 -14.22 -6.70
C GLY A 282 5.11 -12.74 -6.36
N MET A 283 3.87 -12.43 -5.93
CA MET A 283 3.49 -11.08 -5.49
C MET A 283 3.94 -10.78 -4.06
N SER A 284 4.24 -11.80 -3.24
CA SER A 284 4.48 -11.64 -1.79
C SER A 284 5.62 -10.69 -1.47
N ALA A 285 6.73 -10.71 -2.22
CA ALA A 285 7.84 -9.79 -2.02
C ALA A 285 7.45 -8.30 -2.26
N ILE A 286 6.38 -8.04 -3.01
CA ILE A 286 5.88 -6.70 -3.32
C ILE A 286 4.80 -6.27 -2.32
N THR A 287 3.89 -7.16 -1.96
CA THR A 287 2.79 -6.88 -1.02
C THR A 287 3.23 -6.95 0.45
N ASN A 288 4.31 -7.65 0.73
CA ASN A 288 4.92 -7.88 2.05
C ASN A 288 6.44 -7.70 1.96
N PRO A 289 6.93 -6.45 1.83
CA PRO A 289 8.25 -6.14 1.29
C PRO A 289 9.41 -6.19 2.28
N LEU A 290 9.15 -6.41 3.56
CA LEU A 290 10.17 -6.32 4.61
C LEU A 290 10.39 -7.67 5.30
N VAL A 291 11.57 -7.87 5.87
CA VAL A 291 11.80 -8.94 6.87
C VAL A 291 10.71 -8.91 7.94
N ASN A 292 10.32 -7.73 8.38
CA ASN A 292 9.29 -7.53 9.39
C ASN A 292 7.89 -7.93 8.93
N SER A 293 7.59 -7.92 7.63
CA SER A 293 6.31 -8.37 7.06
C SER A 293 6.01 -9.82 7.47
N TYR A 294 7.02 -10.68 7.47
CA TYR A 294 6.91 -12.11 7.79
C TYR A 294 6.86 -12.39 9.31
N LYS A 295 7.12 -11.37 10.15
CA LYS A 295 6.81 -11.42 11.59
C LYS A 295 5.31 -11.20 11.86
N ARG A 296 4.59 -10.56 10.93
CA ARG A 296 3.12 -10.45 10.94
C ARG A 296 2.47 -11.72 10.39
N LEU A 297 2.98 -12.26 9.29
CA LEU A 297 2.43 -13.44 8.59
C LEU A 297 2.81 -14.76 9.32
N VAL A 298 2.37 -14.89 10.56
CA VAL A 298 2.59 -16.07 11.41
C VAL A 298 1.28 -16.59 11.98
N PRO A 299 1.15 -17.90 12.26
CA PRO A 299 -0.05 -18.46 12.88
C PRO A 299 -0.35 -17.86 14.26
N GLY A 300 -1.64 -17.78 14.60
CA GLY A 300 -2.09 -17.34 15.93
C GLY A 300 -2.42 -15.85 16.04
N TYR A 301 -2.30 -15.12 14.94
CA TYR A 301 -2.73 -13.73 14.79
C TYR A 301 -3.71 -13.62 13.59
N GLU A 302 -4.34 -12.48 13.40
CA GLU A 302 -5.39 -12.32 12.38
C GLU A 302 -4.88 -12.24 10.94
N ALA A 303 -3.57 -12.19 10.71
CA ALA A 303 -2.98 -12.14 9.39
C ALA A 303 -3.11 -13.49 8.65
N PRO A 304 -3.57 -13.52 7.39
CA PRO A 304 -3.72 -14.74 6.61
C PRO A 304 -2.35 -15.25 6.14
N ILE A 305 -2.13 -16.55 6.27
CA ILE A 305 -0.89 -17.22 5.82
C ILE A 305 -1.14 -18.34 4.80
N TYR A 306 -2.41 -18.65 4.52
CA TYR A 306 -2.79 -19.71 3.59
C TYR A 306 -3.48 -19.14 2.36
N ILE A 307 -3.07 -19.61 1.18
CA ILE A 307 -3.63 -19.19 -0.11
C ILE A 307 -4.97 -19.90 -0.31
N ALA A 308 -6.02 -19.24 0.13
CA ALA A 308 -7.39 -19.70 0.07
C ALA A 308 -8.33 -18.50 -0.02
N TRP A 309 -9.59 -18.74 -0.39
CA TRP A 309 -10.62 -17.71 -0.42
C TRP A 309 -11.90 -18.17 0.27
N SER A 310 -12.71 -17.22 0.77
CA SER A 310 -13.99 -17.48 1.38
C SER A 310 -14.94 -16.28 1.34
N ALA A 311 -16.23 -16.57 1.23
CA ALA A 311 -17.30 -15.59 1.45
C ALA A 311 -17.88 -15.67 2.88
N THR A 312 -17.48 -16.66 3.68
CA THR A 312 -18.11 -16.99 4.96
C THR A 312 -17.24 -16.77 6.20
N ASN A 313 -15.91 -16.71 6.04
CA ASN A 313 -15.01 -16.49 7.17
C ASN A 313 -13.84 -15.53 6.83
N ARG A 314 -13.11 -15.07 7.85
CA ARG A 314 -12.01 -14.08 7.74
C ARG A 314 -10.62 -14.72 7.79
N SER A 315 -10.50 -16.03 7.90
CA SER A 315 -9.20 -16.70 8.01
C SER A 315 -8.43 -16.85 6.69
N PRO A 316 -9.07 -16.93 5.49
CA PRO A 316 -8.37 -17.01 4.22
C PRO A 316 -7.72 -15.71 3.78
N LEU A 317 -6.82 -15.85 2.80
CA LEU A 317 -6.12 -14.77 2.12
C LEU A 317 -7.08 -13.79 1.43
N ILE A 318 -8.07 -14.32 0.71
CA ILE A 318 -9.08 -13.54 0.00
C ILE A 318 -10.43 -13.74 0.67
N ARG A 319 -11.03 -12.64 1.08
CA ARG A 319 -12.39 -12.60 1.62
C ARG A 319 -13.32 -11.94 0.61
N ILE A 320 -14.53 -12.48 0.50
CA ILE A 320 -15.62 -11.83 -0.26
C ILE A 320 -16.58 -11.19 0.74
N PRO A 321 -16.59 -9.87 0.90
CA PRO A 321 -17.53 -9.18 1.78
C PRO A 321 -18.99 -9.46 1.40
N ALA A 322 -19.92 -9.27 2.33
CA ALA A 322 -21.34 -9.57 2.12
C ALA A 322 -22.06 -8.61 1.15
N SER A 323 -21.50 -7.42 0.93
CA SER A 323 -22.06 -6.43 0.01
C SER A 323 -22.14 -6.96 -1.42
N ARG A 324 -23.24 -6.61 -2.11
CA ARG A 324 -23.48 -6.95 -3.53
C ARG A 324 -23.91 -5.70 -4.30
N GLY A 325 -24.17 -5.82 -5.60
CA GLY A 325 -24.45 -4.70 -6.47
C GLY A 325 -23.18 -3.85 -6.69
N ALA A 326 -23.28 -2.55 -6.53
CA ALA A 326 -22.15 -1.63 -6.66
C ALA A 326 -21.02 -1.92 -5.64
N GLY A 327 -21.36 -2.53 -4.50
CA GLY A 327 -20.40 -2.87 -3.44
C GLY A 327 -19.77 -4.26 -3.54
N THR A 328 -20.03 -5.02 -4.60
CA THR A 328 -19.45 -6.35 -4.82
C THR A 328 -17.95 -6.23 -5.03
N ARG A 329 -17.15 -6.90 -4.19
CA ARG A 329 -15.69 -6.78 -4.21
C ARG A 329 -15.03 -8.00 -3.60
N LEU A 330 -13.75 -8.12 -3.79
CA LEU A 330 -12.88 -9.02 -3.05
C LEU A 330 -11.93 -8.21 -2.17
N GLU A 331 -11.56 -8.74 -1.02
CA GLU A 331 -10.62 -8.20 -0.06
C GLU A 331 -9.38 -9.08 0.00
N LEU A 332 -8.24 -8.56 -0.42
CA LEU A 332 -6.94 -9.22 -0.26
C LEU A 332 -6.35 -8.79 1.09
N ARG A 333 -6.12 -9.75 2.00
CA ARG A 333 -5.85 -9.47 3.42
C ARG A 333 -4.39 -9.61 3.84
N CYS A 334 -3.52 -10.16 2.98
CA CYS A 334 -2.10 -10.30 3.33
C CYS A 334 -1.27 -9.02 3.21
N PRO A 335 -1.52 -8.06 2.29
CA PRO A 335 -0.67 -6.89 2.16
C PRO A 335 -0.52 -6.14 3.47
N ASP A 336 0.61 -5.50 3.66
CA ASP A 336 0.89 -4.68 4.83
C ASP A 336 1.24 -3.22 4.46
N PRO A 337 1.19 -2.29 5.44
CA PRO A 337 1.39 -0.88 5.16
C PRO A 337 2.79 -0.48 4.70
N ALA A 338 3.79 -1.38 4.79
CA ALA A 338 5.13 -1.13 4.27
C ALA A 338 5.20 -1.27 2.75
N ALA A 339 4.22 -1.93 2.13
CA ALA A 339 4.15 -2.07 0.68
C ALA A 339 4.12 -0.71 -0.03
N ASN A 340 4.82 -0.65 -1.18
CA ASN A 340 4.66 0.44 -2.13
C ASN A 340 3.27 0.32 -2.77
N PRO A 341 2.33 1.26 -2.55
CA PRO A 341 0.95 1.11 -2.99
C PRO A 341 0.84 1.03 -4.52
N TYR A 342 1.68 1.73 -5.25
CA TYR A 342 1.66 1.68 -6.72
C TYR A 342 2.03 0.30 -7.24
N LEU A 343 3.12 -0.28 -6.73
CA LEU A 343 3.56 -1.62 -7.14
C LEU A 343 2.58 -2.70 -6.67
N ALA A 344 2.10 -2.61 -5.43
CA ALA A 344 1.13 -3.55 -4.88
C ALA A 344 -0.16 -3.58 -5.71
N LEU A 345 -0.72 -2.41 -6.06
CA LEU A 345 -1.92 -2.33 -6.89
C LEU A 345 -1.67 -2.77 -8.33
N ALA A 346 -0.47 -2.47 -8.89
CA ALA A 346 -0.11 -2.91 -10.23
C ALA A 346 -0.08 -4.44 -10.34
N VAL A 347 0.60 -5.13 -9.40
CA VAL A 347 0.67 -6.60 -9.44
C VAL A 347 -0.69 -7.25 -9.13
N CYS A 348 -1.50 -6.67 -8.25
CA CYS A 348 -2.86 -7.14 -8.00
C CYS A 348 -3.75 -7.04 -9.25
N LEU A 349 -3.74 -5.88 -9.92
CA LEU A 349 -4.49 -5.69 -11.15
C LEU A 349 -4.03 -6.66 -12.23
N ALA A 350 -2.73 -6.72 -12.48
CA ALA A 350 -2.16 -7.59 -13.50
C ALA A 350 -2.49 -9.07 -13.26
N ALA A 351 -2.34 -9.56 -12.03
CA ALA A 351 -2.69 -10.95 -11.67
C ALA A 351 -4.17 -11.24 -11.89
N GLY A 352 -5.05 -10.31 -11.47
CA GLY A 352 -6.49 -10.45 -11.72
C GLY A 352 -6.84 -10.45 -13.22
N LEU A 353 -6.20 -9.60 -14.02
CA LEU A 353 -6.39 -9.58 -15.48
C LEU A 353 -5.87 -10.87 -16.15
N ASP A 354 -4.74 -11.43 -15.70
CA ASP A 354 -4.28 -12.76 -16.16
C ASP A 354 -5.35 -13.83 -15.91
N GLY A 355 -5.98 -13.77 -14.73
CA GLY A 355 -7.09 -14.64 -14.40
C GLY A 355 -8.26 -14.52 -15.36
N ILE A 356 -8.67 -13.31 -15.72
CA ILE A 356 -9.77 -13.05 -16.66
C ILE A 356 -9.39 -13.48 -18.09
N GLU A 357 -8.23 -13.08 -18.59
CA GLU A 357 -7.75 -13.40 -19.94
C GLU A 357 -7.63 -14.90 -20.16
N ASN A 358 -7.11 -15.62 -19.17
CA ASN A 358 -6.89 -17.08 -19.24
C ASN A 358 -8.01 -17.91 -18.59
N LYS A 359 -9.08 -17.26 -18.11
CA LYS A 359 -10.25 -17.91 -17.49
C LYS A 359 -9.85 -18.85 -16.35
N ILE A 360 -8.98 -18.38 -15.47
CA ILE A 360 -8.44 -19.17 -14.35
C ILE A 360 -9.47 -19.21 -13.22
N MET A 361 -10.08 -20.38 -13.02
CA MET A 361 -10.99 -20.58 -11.89
C MET A 361 -10.21 -20.78 -10.59
N PRO A 362 -10.61 -20.15 -9.48
CA PRO A 362 -10.03 -20.45 -8.19
C PRO A 362 -10.42 -21.88 -7.74
N PRO A 363 -9.67 -22.49 -6.82
CA PRO A 363 -10.10 -23.72 -6.15
C PRO A 363 -11.41 -23.50 -5.38
N GLU A 364 -11.98 -24.59 -4.82
CA GLU A 364 -13.20 -24.51 -4.03
C GLU A 364 -13.06 -23.55 -2.83
N GLU A 365 -14.17 -22.87 -2.49
CA GLU A 365 -14.27 -22.02 -1.31
C GLU A 365 -13.93 -22.80 -0.03
N VAL A 366 -13.14 -22.19 0.84
CA VAL A 366 -12.82 -22.76 2.15
C VAL A 366 -13.76 -22.18 3.21
N LYS A 367 -14.75 -22.97 3.62
CA LYS A 367 -15.76 -22.57 4.61
C LYS A 367 -15.32 -22.79 6.06
N GLU A 368 -14.34 -23.67 6.27
CA GLU A 368 -13.78 -24.00 7.58
C GLU A 368 -12.71 -22.95 7.99
N ASN A 369 -12.45 -22.82 9.29
CA ASN A 369 -11.31 -22.02 9.77
C ASN A 369 -10.00 -22.69 9.34
N VAL A 370 -9.28 -22.06 8.41
CA VAL A 370 -8.04 -22.60 7.83
C VAL A 370 -6.95 -22.79 8.88
N PHE A 371 -6.91 -21.97 9.93
CA PHE A 371 -5.91 -22.12 11.00
C PHE A 371 -6.11 -23.37 11.84
N GLU A 372 -7.34 -23.79 12.07
CA GLU A 372 -7.69 -24.99 12.84
C GLU A 372 -7.64 -26.28 12.00
N MET A 373 -7.56 -26.14 10.67
CA MET A 373 -7.55 -27.27 9.74
C MET A 373 -6.24 -28.08 9.88
N ARG A 374 -6.35 -29.40 9.96
CA ARG A 374 -5.18 -30.31 10.01
C ARG A 374 -4.37 -30.21 8.72
N LEU A 375 -3.06 -30.35 8.81
CA LEU A 375 -2.15 -30.29 7.68
C LEU A 375 -2.55 -31.24 6.54
N SER A 376 -2.90 -32.51 6.87
CA SER A 376 -3.35 -33.48 5.88
C SER A 376 -4.56 -33.00 5.08
N ARG A 377 -5.50 -32.29 5.74
CA ARG A 377 -6.69 -31.73 5.10
C ARG A 377 -6.36 -30.55 4.20
N LYS A 378 -5.38 -29.71 4.59
CA LYS A 378 -4.87 -28.62 3.74
C LYS A 378 -4.23 -29.16 2.47
N VAL A 379 -3.40 -30.19 2.59
CA VAL A 379 -2.76 -30.87 1.45
C VAL A 379 -3.81 -31.49 0.52
N GLU A 380 -4.81 -32.20 1.08
CA GLU A 380 -5.91 -32.78 0.31
C GLU A 380 -6.69 -31.73 -0.49
N LYS A 381 -6.89 -30.54 0.07
CA LYS A 381 -7.56 -29.40 -0.59
C LYS A 381 -6.63 -28.56 -1.48
N GLY A 382 -5.35 -28.88 -1.58
CA GLY A 382 -4.38 -28.12 -2.34
C GLY A 382 -4.15 -26.69 -1.79
N ILE A 383 -4.35 -26.48 -0.48
CA ILE A 383 -4.15 -25.19 0.17
C ILE A 383 -2.66 -25.02 0.45
N GLU A 384 -2.04 -24.09 -0.26
CA GLU A 384 -0.65 -23.72 -0.07
C GLU A 384 -0.49 -22.59 0.96
N SER A 385 0.73 -22.41 1.47
CA SER A 385 1.09 -21.29 2.34
C SER A 385 1.73 -20.17 1.55
N LEU A 386 1.60 -18.94 2.05
CA LEU A 386 2.46 -17.83 1.65
C LEU A 386 3.92 -18.15 2.01
N PRO A 387 4.91 -17.50 1.36
CA PRO A 387 6.30 -17.56 1.79
C PRO A 387 6.46 -17.29 3.29
N GLY A 388 7.35 -18.02 3.95
CA GLY A 388 7.56 -17.95 5.39
C GLY A 388 8.53 -16.84 5.81
N ASP A 389 9.35 -16.36 4.88
CA ASP A 389 10.29 -15.26 5.09
C ASP A 389 10.53 -14.45 3.81
N LEU A 390 11.30 -13.36 3.94
CA LEU A 390 11.57 -12.47 2.82
C LEU A 390 12.37 -13.15 1.71
N MET A 391 13.29 -14.05 2.04
CA MET A 391 14.11 -14.72 1.01
C MET A 391 13.27 -15.68 0.17
N GLU A 392 12.43 -16.48 0.82
CA GLU A 392 11.48 -17.35 0.12
C GLU A 392 10.55 -16.53 -0.80
N ALA A 393 10.08 -15.38 -0.33
CA ALA A 393 9.25 -14.50 -1.16
C ALA A 393 10.01 -13.92 -2.37
N ILE A 394 11.30 -13.60 -2.21
CA ILE A 394 12.13 -13.13 -3.32
C ILE A 394 12.37 -14.27 -4.34
N GLU A 395 12.63 -15.48 -3.85
CA GLU A 395 12.80 -16.65 -4.72
C GLU A 395 11.52 -16.91 -5.54
N GLU A 396 10.35 -16.88 -4.92
CA GLU A 396 9.06 -17.02 -5.62
C GLU A 396 8.82 -15.87 -6.61
N PHE A 397 9.18 -14.65 -6.26
CA PHE A 397 9.13 -13.50 -7.17
C PHE A 397 10.04 -13.69 -8.39
N GLU A 398 11.28 -14.15 -8.20
CA GLU A 398 12.22 -14.40 -9.29
C GLU A 398 11.77 -15.55 -10.22
N HIS A 399 10.94 -16.47 -9.74
CA HIS A 399 10.38 -17.56 -10.52
C HIS A 399 9.07 -17.19 -11.24
N ASP A 400 8.42 -16.09 -10.88
CA ASP A 400 7.19 -15.64 -11.57
C ASP A 400 7.51 -14.67 -12.72
N ASP A 401 7.70 -15.20 -13.91
CA ASP A 401 8.00 -14.41 -15.12
C ASP A 401 6.90 -13.41 -15.46
N TYR A 402 5.65 -13.72 -15.09
CA TYR A 402 4.53 -12.80 -15.35
C TYR A 402 4.63 -11.55 -14.47
N ILE A 403 4.81 -11.71 -13.16
CA ILE A 403 4.96 -10.59 -12.22
C ILE A 403 6.22 -9.76 -12.54
N LYS A 404 7.35 -10.42 -12.88
CA LYS A 404 8.55 -9.71 -13.37
C LYS A 404 8.26 -8.87 -14.63
N GLY A 405 7.47 -9.42 -15.55
CA GLY A 405 7.07 -8.70 -16.77
C GLY A 405 6.22 -7.45 -16.48
N VAL A 406 5.38 -7.48 -15.46
CA VAL A 406 4.57 -6.33 -14.98
C VAL A 406 5.47 -5.20 -14.49
N LEU A 407 6.44 -5.54 -13.63
CA LEU A 407 7.35 -4.56 -13.02
C LEU A 407 8.41 -4.04 -14.00
N GLY A 408 8.73 -4.83 -15.01
CA GLY A 408 9.80 -4.53 -15.96
C GLY A 408 11.21 -4.87 -15.42
N PRO A 409 12.20 -4.91 -16.31
CA PRO A 409 13.54 -5.40 -15.98
C PRO A 409 14.23 -4.55 -14.92
N HIS A 410 14.10 -3.22 -14.99
CA HIS A 410 14.78 -2.30 -14.08
C HIS A 410 14.33 -2.54 -12.61
N ILE A 411 13.01 -2.48 -12.36
CA ILE A 411 12.50 -2.70 -10.98
C ILE A 411 12.79 -4.12 -10.54
N THR A 412 12.58 -5.12 -11.41
CA THR A 412 12.82 -6.53 -11.06
C THR A 412 14.25 -6.75 -10.54
N GLU A 413 15.25 -6.27 -11.28
CA GLU A 413 16.65 -6.42 -10.91
C GLU A 413 16.99 -5.67 -9.62
N LYS A 414 16.70 -4.35 -9.59
CA LYS A 414 17.08 -3.48 -8.46
C LYS A 414 16.34 -3.83 -7.17
N TYR A 415 15.08 -4.19 -7.29
CA TYR A 415 14.28 -4.59 -6.14
C TYR A 415 14.78 -5.91 -5.54
N ALA A 416 15.01 -6.94 -6.37
CA ALA A 416 15.52 -8.22 -5.90
C ALA A 416 16.92 -8.08 -5.26
N GLU A 417 17.83 -7.31 -5.87
CA GLU A 417 19.16 -7.02 -5.31
C GLU A 417 19.06 -6.39 -3.91
N ALA A 418 18.26 -5.33 -3.77
CA ALA A 418 18.10 -4.63 -2.50
C ALA A 418 17.46 -5.52 -1.42
N LYS A 419 16.45 -6.31 -1.77
CA LYS A 419 15.76 -7.20 -0.82
C LYS A 419 16.62 -8.39 -0.39
N LYS A 420 17.46 -8.91 -1.27
CA LYS A 420 18.48 -9.92 -0.91
C LYS A 420 19.53 -9.33 0.05
N ALA A 421 19.94 -8.08 -0.17
CA ALA A 421 20.86 -7.40 0.71
C ALA A 421 20.23 -7.16 2.11
N GLU A 422 18.97 -6.72 2.18
CA GLU A 422 18.20 -6.58 3.42
C GLU A 422 18.13 -7.91 4.19
N TRP A 423 17.80 -8.99 3.49
CA TRP A 423 17.77 -10.33 4.10
C TRP A 423 19.14 -10.78 4.61
N ALA A 424 20.21 -10.57 3.82
CA ALA A 424 21.56 -10.95 4.20
C ALA A 424 22.03 -10.19 5.45
N ASP A 425 21.72 -8.90 5.56
CA ASP A 425 22.03 -8.11 6.76
C ASP A 425 21.23 -8.61 7.98
N TYR A 426 19.92 -8.82 7.82
CA TYR A 426 19.07 -9.31 8.90
C TYR A 426 19.51 -10.68 9.42
N ARG A 427 19.77 -11.65 8.55
CA ARG A 427 20.13 -13.02 8.96
C ARG A 427 21.49 -13.11 9.67
N ALA A 428 22.31 -12.08 9.53
CA ALA A 428 23.60 -11.99 10.23
C ALA A 428 23.46 -11.39 11.65
N GLN A 429 22.30 -10.82 11.99
CA GLN A 429 22.07 -10.25 13.32
C GLN A 429 21.88 -11.35 14.36
N VAL A 430 22.51 -11.16 15.52
CA VAL A 430 22.25 -12.00 16.70
C VAL A 430 21.22 -11.30 17.56
N THR A 431 20.05 -11.89 17.68
CA THR A 431 18.93 -11.31 18.39
C THR A 431 19.02 -11.53 19.91
N GLN A 432 18.40 -10.65 20.70
CA GLN A 432 18.31 -10.84 22.15
C GLN A 432 17.64 -12.17 22.51
N TRP A 433 16.65 -12.62 21.74
CA TRP A 433 15.99 -13.91 21.94
C TRP A 433 16.96 -15.08 21.82
N GLU A 434 17.88 -15.07 20.83
CA GLU A 434 18.91 -16.11 20.67
C GLU A 434 19.88 -16.13 21.86
N ILE A 435 20.27 -14.95 22.33
CA ILE A 435 21.14 -14.83 23.51
C ILE A 435 20.43 -15.39 24.76
N ASP A 436 19.19 -14.98 24.99
CA ASP A 436 18.40 -15.42 26.15
C ASP A 436 18.13 -16.94 26.11
N GLU A 437 17.87 -17.51 24.93
CA GLU A 437 17.56 -18.92 24.76
C GLU A 437 18.80 -19.84 24.77
N TYR A 438 19.90 -19.38 24.21
CA TYR A 438 21.03 -20.29 23.93
C TYR A 438 22.26 -20.06 24.79
N LEU A 439 22.56 -18.82 25.21
CA LEU A 439 23.84 -18.49 25.85
C LEU A 439 24.16 -19.36 27.09
N TYR A 440 23.14 -19.72 27.86
CA TYR A 440 23.31 -20.55 29.06
C TYR A 440 22.99 -22.04 28.83
N LYS A 441 22.48 -22.42 27.66
CA LYS A 441 22.06 -23.80 27.40
C LYS A 441 23.10 -24.62 26.64
N ILE A 442 23.94 -23.94 25.91
CA ILE A 442 25.05 -24.49 25.11
C ILE A 442 26.31 -23.63 25.32
#